data_d451683ad03b93b0073b3193f6804738
#
_entry.id   d451683ad03b93b0073b3193f6804738
#
_cell.length_a   1.000
_cell.length_b   1.000
_cell.length_c   1.000
_cell.angle_alpha   90.00
_cell.angle_beta   90.00
_cell.angle_gamma   90.00
#
_symmetry.space_group_name_H-M   'P 1'
#
loop_
_entity.id
_entity.type
_entity.pdbx_description
1 polymer ?
#
loop_
_entity_poly.entity_id
_entity_poly.type
_entity_poly.pdbx_seq_one_letter_code
_entity_poly.pdbx_strand_id
1 'polypeptide(L)'
;MDTTMTNNPKCDPSNLFYYYQVNTKYPLSTMNVLTDVKAFLSQRGKKYSGNGYITLRFIVDCEGNIYKVKVLQVDENYKPFRFEKAFISDLNDYIHTLDKWQRNISVEEYKNVNYIAYISFKVRNGEVVNVIY
;
A
#
# COMPACT_ATOMS: atom_id res chain seq x y z
N MET A 1 9.84 18.73 2.12
CA MET A 1 8.94 17.62 2.39
C MET A 1 7.50 18.05 2.26
N ASP A 2 6.72 17.33 1.55
CA ASP A 2 5.32 17.65 1.40
C ASP A 2 4.57 17.32 2.69
N THR A 3 3.98 18.34 3.32
CA THR A 3 3.22 18.17 4.55
C THR A 3 1.72 18.15 4.32
N THR A 4 1.29 18.31 3.08
CA THR A 4 -0.13 18.25 2.76
C THR A 4 -0.61 16.80 2.78
N MET A 5 -1.87 16.59 3.10
CA MET A 5 -2.48 15.27 3.12
C MET A 5 -2.77 14.80 1.71
N THR A 6 -3.55 15.57 1.01
CA THR A 6 -3.92 15.34 -0.38
C THR A 6 -4.31 16.68 -0.97
N ASN A 7 -4.16 16.82 -2.27
CA ASN A 7 -4.57 18.02 -2.99
C ASN A 7 -5.95 17.89 -3.61
N ASN A 8 -6.68 16.82 -3.31
CA ASN A 8 -7.98 16.60 -3.91
C ASN A 8 -9.05 17.44 -3.19
N PRO A 9 -9.59 18.49 -3.84
CA PRO A 9 -10.55 19.38 -3.20
C PRO A 9 -11.91 18.73 -2.95
N LYS A 10 -12.17 17.56 -3.53
CA LYS A 10 -13.41 16.82 -3.34
C LYS A 10 -13.45 16.07 -2.03
N CYS A 11 -12.29 15.89 -1.39
CA CYS A 11 -12.16 15.14 -0.15
C CYS A 11 -12.07 16.09 1.03
N ASP A 12 -12.59 15.65 2.18
CA ASP A 12 -12.46 16.41 3.42
C ASP A 12 -11.00 16.41 3.88
N PRO A 13 -10.32 17.56 3.92
CA PRO A 13 -8.91 17.61 4.30
C PRO A 13 -8.69 17.65 5.80
N SER A 14 -9.74 17.86 6.58
CA SER A 14 -9.61 18.13 8.02
C SER A 14 -9.41 16.91 8.87
N ASN A 15 -9.80 15.72 8.37
CA ASN A 15 -9.72 14.48 9.14
C ASN A 15 -9.13 13.36 8.30
N LEU A 16 -8.25 12.59 8.96
CA LEU A 16 -7.63 11.42 8.37
C LEU A 16 -7.93 10.22 9.28
N PHE A 17 -8.51 9.21 8.71
CA PHE A 17 -8.90 8.00 9.45
C PHE A 17 -7.99 6.84 9.06
N TYR A 18 -7.85 5.87 9.96
CA TYR A 18 -7.24 4.59 9.62
C TYR A 18 -8.28 3.70 8.94
N TYR A 19 -7.83 2.76 8.11
CA TYR A 19 -8.71 1.88 7.36
C TYR A 19 -9.71 1.14 8.25
N TYR A 20 -9.30 0.76 9.47
CA TYR A 20 -10.18 0.06 10.40
C TYR A 20 -11.22 0.98 11.02
N GLN A 21 -10.97 2.27 11.10
CA GLN A 21 -11.95 3.24 11.61
C GLN A 21 -13.08 3.49 10.61
N VAL A 22 -12.80 3.32 9.33
CA VAL A 22 -13.79 3.45 8.26
C VAL A 22 -14.34 2.09 7.82
N ASN A 23 -13.95 1.03 8.52
CA ASN A 23 -14.39 -0.33 8.29
C ASN A 23 -14.18 -0.80 6.84
N THR A 24 -12.98 -0.53 6.31
CA THR A 24 -12.64 -0.92 4.95
C THR A 24 -11.21 -1.41 4.85
N LYS A 25 -10.98 -2.27 3.91
CA LYS A 25 -9.66 -2.69 3.45
C LYS A 25 -9.81 -3.07 1.97
N TYR A 26 -8.69 -3.34 1.30
CA TYR A 26 -8.76 -3.68 -0.11
C TYR A 26 -9.65 -4.90 -0.32
N PRO A 27 -10.60 -4.85 -1.27
CA PRO A 27 -11.69 -5.85 -1.32
C PRO A 27 -11.31 -7.20 -1.92
N LEU A 28 -10.10 -7.34 -2.46
CA LEU A 28 -9.66 -8.63 -2.99
C LEU A 28 -9.04 -9.48 -1.87
N SER A 29 -9.08 -10.80 -2.02
CA SER A 29 -8.40 -11.69 -1.10
C SER A 29 -6.89 -11.51 -1.18
N THR A 30 -6.19 -11.81 -0.07
CA THR A 30 -4.73 -11.75 -0.07
C THR A 30 -4.12 -12.70 -1.08
N MET A 31 -4.77 -13.85 -1.32
CA MET A 31 -4.31 -14.81 -2.33
C MET A 31 -4.40 -14.23 -3.74
N ASN A 32 -5.46 -13.51 -4.06
CA ASN A 32 -5.61 -12.88 -5.37
C ASN A 32 -4.58 -11.76 -5.57
N VAL A 33 -4.32 -10.98 -4.54
CA VAL A 33 -3.30 -9.94 -4.61
C VAL A 33 -1.92 -10.57 -4.74
N LEU A 34 -1.65 -11.66 -4.03
CA LEU A 34 -0.39 -12.39 -4.17
C LEU A 34 -0.15 -12.85 -5.61
N THR A 35 -1.14 -13.48 -6.21
CA THR A 35 -1.05 -13.91 -7.61
C THR A 35 -0.80 -12.73 -8.53
N ASP A 36 -1.49 -11.64 -8.31
CA ASP A 36 -1.41 -10.43 -9.13
C ASP A 36 -0.03 -9.76 -9.02
N VAL A 37 0.48 -9.57 -7.81
CA VAL A 37 1.79 -8.94 -7.64
C VAL A 37 2.92 -9.80 -8.18
N LYS A 38 2.82 -11.13 -8.05
CA LYS A 38 3.81 -12.04 -8.63
C LYS A 38 3.84 -11.93 -10.15
N ALA A 39 2.69 -11.85 -10.79
CA ALA A 39 2.61 -11.65 -12.23
C ALA A 39 3.17 -10.30 -12.65
N PHE A 40 2.86 -9.25 -11.91
CA PHE A 40 3.36 -7.91 -12.17
C PHE A 40 4.90 -7.87 -12.12
N LEU A 41 5.48 -8.44 -11.06
CA LEU A 41 6.93 -8.46 -10.89
C LEU A 41 7.61 -9.34 -11.95
N SER A 42 6.97 -10.45 -12.31
CA SER A 42 7.50 -11.33 -13.36
C SER A 42 7.61 -10.60 -14.70
N GLN A 43 6.65 -9.75 -15.03
CA GLN A 43 6.68 -8.97 -16.26
C GLN A 43 7.80 -7.93 -16.27
N ARG A 44 8.24 -7.47 -15.11
CA ARG A 44 9.37 -6.54 -15.01
C ARG A 44 10.71 -7.21 -15.27
N GLY A 45 10.77 -8.54 -15.13
CA GLY A 45 11.91 -9.34 -15.55
C GLY A 45 13.18 -9.17 -14.73
N LYS A 46 13.10 -8.54 -13.56
CA LYS A 46 14.24 -8.33 -12.68
C LYS A 46 14.26 -9.36 -11.58
N LYS A 47 15.46 -9.77 -11.17
CA LYS A 47 15.64 -10.66 -10.04
C LYS A 47 16.17 -9.88 -8.86
N TYR A 48 15.59 -10.12 -7.70
CA TYR A 48 15.95 -9.46 -6.46
C TYR A 48 16.45 -10.48 -5.44
N SER A 49 16.93 -9.98 -4.32
CA SER A 49 17.42 -10.81 -3.22
C SER A 49 16.85 -10.32 -1.90
N GLY A 50 17.08 -11.09 -0.86
CA GLY A 50 16.72 -10.69 0.49
C GLY A 50 15.51 -11.42 1.03
N ASN A 51 15.42 -11.42 2.35
CA ASN A 51 14.34 -12.07 3.10
C ASN A 51 13.84 -11.09 4.14
N GLY A 52 12.53 -10.99 4.28
CA GLY A 52 11.92 -10.13 5.29
C GLY A 52 10.58 -9.60 4.85
N TYR A 53 10.29 -8.35 5.23
CA TYR A 53 9.00 -7.73 4.96
C TYR A 53 9.21 -6.34 4.41
N ILE A 54 8.43 -6.02 3.37
CA ILE A 54 8.33 -4.67 2.82
C ILE A 54 6.89 -4.23 3.02
N THR A 55 6.69 -3.17 3.80
CA THR A 55 5.36 -2.62 4.06
C THR A 55 5.25 -1.25 3.44
N LEU A 56 4.23 -1.05 2.63
CA LEU A 56 3.88 0.24 2.07
C LEU A 56 2.65 0.75 2.79
N ARG A 57 2.79 1.90 3.42
CA ARG A 57 1.71 2.58 4.12
C ARG A 57 1.41 3.87 3.38
N PHE A 58 0.13 4.15 3.15
CA PHE A 58 -0.25 5.26 2.29
C PHE A 58 -1.63 5.79 2.65
N ILE A 59 -1.94 6.94 2.07
CA ILE A 59 -3.26 7.55 2.20
C ILE A 59 -4.05 7.22 0.94
N VAL A 60 -5.30 6.79 1.13
CA VAL A 60 -6.27 6.64 0.05
C VAL A 60 -7.27 7.79 0.17
N ASP A 61 -7.41 8.57 -0.88
CA ASP A 61 -8.36 9.67 -0.85
C ASP A 61 -9.77 9.20 -1.15
N CYS A 62 -10.73 10.13 -1.11
CA CYS A 62 -12.13 9.80 -1.30
C CYS A 62 -12.46 9.29 -2.70
N GLU A 63 -11.58 9.48 -3.66
CA GLU A 63 -11.73 8.97 -5.02
C GLU A 63 -10.90 7.72 -5.27
N GLY A 64 -10.24 7.17 -4.24
CA GLY A 64 -9.47 5.95 -4.36
C GLY A 64 -8.04 6.14 -4.85
N ASN A 65 -7.53 7.36 -4.88
CA ASN A 65 -6.16 7.65 -5.27
C ASN A 65 -5.21 7.50 -4.09
N ILE A 66 -3.98 7.06 -4.37
CA ILE A 66 -2.97 6.80 -3.36
C ILE A 66 -2.00 7.97 -3.28
N TYR A 67 -1.70 8.39 -2.04
CA TYR A 67 -0.79 9.49 -1.74
C TYR A 67 0.15 9.13 -0.59
N LYS A 68 1.28 9.81 -0.54
CA LYS A 68 2.21 9.79 0.60
C LYS A 68 2.60 8.38 1.03
N VAL A 69 3.12 7.63 0.08
CA VAL A 69 3.58 6.27 0.36
C VAL A 69 4.82 6.32 1.24
N LYS A 70 4.78 5.60 2.35
CA LYS A 70 5.92 5.38 3.23
C LYS A 70 6.29 3.91 3.20
N VAL A 71 7.58 3.64 3.17
CA VAL A 71 8.11 2.29 3.06
C VAL A 71 8.80 1.91 4.34
N LEU A 72 8.41 0.76 4.90
CA LEU A 72 9.09 0.14 6.04
C LEU A 72 9.70 -1.16 5.55
N GLN A 73 10.98 -1.36 5.86
CA GLN A 73 11.71 -2.53 5.42
C GLN A 73 12.39 -3.18 6.62
N VAL A 74 12.14 -4.46 6.80
CA VAL A 74 12.77 -5.24 7.88
C VAL A 74 13.17 -6.60 7.37
N ASP A 75 14.14 -7.24 8.07
CA ASP A 75 14.50 -8.62 7.79
C ASP A 75 13.52 -9.59 8.48
N GLU A 76 13.80 -10.88 8.41
CA GLU A 76 12.93 -11.90 8.99
C GLU A 76 12.81 -11.78 10.52
N ASN A 77 13.74 -11.12 11.17
CA ASN A 77 13.76 -10.90 12.62
C ASN A 77 13.22 -9.51 12.99
N TYR A 78 12.58 -8.83 12.04
CA TYR A 78 12.01 -7.49 12.20
C TYR A 78 13.04 -6.41 12.53
N LYS A 79 14.28 -6.63 12.13
CA LYS A 79 15.34 -5.62 12.26
C LYS A 79 15.44 -4.82 10.97
N PRO A 80 15.85 -3.54 11.04
CA PRO A 80 15.99 -2.72 9.84
C PRO A 80 16.83 -3.41 8.77
N PHE A 81 16.33 -3.39 7.55
CA PHE A 81 16.98 -4.00 6.40
C PHE A 81 16.65 -3.18 5.17
N ARG A 82 17.51 -3.23 4.16
CA ARG A 82 17.27 -2.52 2.90
C ARG A 82 17.29 -3.49 1.74
N PHE A 83 16.16 -3.59 1.09
CA PHE A 83 16.03 -4.30 -0.19
C PHE A 83 16.53 -3.38 -1.32
N GLU A 84 16.75 -3.97 -2.49
CA GLU A 84 17.17 -3.19 -3.65
C GLU A 84 16.15 -2.09 -3.95
N LYS A 85 16.65 -0.91 -4.30
CA LYS A 85 15.79 0.25 -4.60
C LYS A 85 14.81 -0.05 -5.74
N ALA A 86 15.27 -0.81 -6.74
CA ALA A 86 14.42 -1.20 -7.86
C ALA A 86 13.25 -2.08 -7.43
N PHE A 87 13.48 -2.96 -6.43
CA PHE A 87 12.41 -3.79 -5.87
C PHE A 87 11.34 -2.92 -5.21
N ILE A 88 11.78 -1.98 -4.37
CA ILE A 88 10.87 -1.04 -3.72
C ILE A 88 10.09 -0.23 -4.76
N SER A 89 10.77 0.24 -5.80
CA SER A 89 10.14 1.00 -6.88
C SER A 89 9.08 0.16 -7.62
N ASP A 90 9.38 -1.09 -7.90
CA ASP A 90 8.42 -1.97 -8.57
C ASP A 90 7.19 -2.23 -7.71
N LEU A 91 7.37 -2.42 -6.39
CA LEU A 91 6.24 -2.60 -5.49
C LEU A 91 5.42 -1.32 -5.35
N ASN A 92 6.07 -0.17 -5.33
CA ASN A 92 5.37 1.11 -5.33
C ASN A 92 4.55 1.29 -6.61
N ASP A 93 5.12 0.96 -7.75
CA ASP A 93 4.38 1.00 -9.02
C ASP A 93 3.18 0.04 -8.99
N TYR A 94 3.38 -1.14 -8.40
CA TYR A 94 2.32 -2.12 -8.30
C TYR A 94 1.12 -1.61 -7.50
N ILE A 95 1.35 -1.02 -6.32
CA ILE A 95 0.23 -0.58 -5.50
C ILE A 95 -0.59 0.52 -6.18
N HIS A 96 0.04 1.31 -7.06
CA HIS A 96 -0.67 2.33 -7.82
C HIS A 96 -1.55 1.75 -8.93
N THR A 97 -1.43 0.45 -9.23
CA THR A 97 -2.35 -0.23 -10.14
C THR A 97 -3.63 -0.69 -9.44
N LEU A 98 -3.64 -0.71 -8.11
CA LEU A 98 -4.79 -1.15 -7.34
C LEU A 98 -5.86 -0.07 -7.37
N ASP A 99 -6.99 -0.36 -8.00
CA ASP A 99 -8.02 0.63 -8.28
C ASP A 99 -9.39 0.32 -7.65
N LYS A 100 -9.42 -0.65 -6.73
CA LYS A 100 -10.67 -1.09 -6.11
C LYS A 100 -10.84 -0.58 -4.69
N TRP A 101 -10.07 0.44 -4.31
CA TRP A 101 -10.22 1.07 -3.00
C TRP A 101 -11.60 1.69 -2.88
N GLN A 102 -12.21 1.53 -1.70
CA GLN A 102 -13.52 2.09 -1.44
C GLN A 102 -13.47 3.62 -1.51
N ARG A 103 -14.47 4.21 -2.13
CA ARG A 103 -14.57 5.65 -2.39
C ARG A 103 -15.73 6.24 -1.63
N ASN A 104 -15.67 7.56 -1.43
CA ASN A 104 -16.77 8.35 -0.86
C ASN A 104 -17.26 7.81 0.47
N ILE A 105 -16.32 7.43 1.34
CA ILE A 105 -16.64 6.93 2.67
C ILE A 105 -17.00 8.11 3.56
N SER A 106 -18.07 7.93 4.35
CA SER A 106 -18.46 8.92 5.34
C SER A 106 -18.39 8.28 6.73
N VAL A 107 -17.88 9.04 7.70
CA VAL A 107 -17.78 8.62 9.11
C VAL A 107 -18.47 9.68 9.92
N GLU A 108 -19.61 9.34 10.53
CA GLU A 108 -20.45 10.26 11.29
C GLU A 108 -20.81 11.49 10.45
N GLU A 109 -20.41 12.69 10.88
CA GLU A 109 -20.64 13.94 10.17
C GLU A 109 -19.61 14.22 9.08
N TYR A 110 -18.52 13.44 9.03
CA TYR A 110 -17.43 13.64 8.06
C TYR A 110 -17.75 12.89 6.78
N LYS A 111 -17.77 13.61 5.66
CA LYS A 111 -18.08 13.06 4.36
C LYS A 111 -16.84 13.05 3.47
N ASN A 112 -16.75 12.08 2.58
CA ASN A 112 -15.68 11.98 1.59
C ASN A 112 -14.31 12.04 2.27
N VAL A 113 -14.10 11.18 3.25
CA VAL A 113 -12.88 11.19 4.06
C VAL A 113 -11.73 10.46 3.37
N ASN A 114 -10.52 10.85 3.75
CA ASN A 114 -9.31 10.13 3.38
C ASN A 114 -8.99 9.10 4.47
N TYR A 115 -8.32 8.02 4.12
CA TYR A 115 -7.94 7.04 5.13
C TYR A 115 -6.56 6.46 4.87
N ILE A 116 -5.94 5.97 5.93
CA ILE A 116 -4.62 5.34 5.88
C ILE A 116 -4.81 3.83 5.71
N ALA A 117 -4.14 3.27 4.72
CA ALA A 117 -4.12 1.83 4.50
C ALA A 117 -2.67 1.36 4.38
N TYR A 118 -2.48 0.06 4.38
CA TYR A 118 -1.16 -0.52 4.18
C TYR A 118 -1.27 -1.84 3.43
N ILE A 119 -0.16 -2.22 2.80
CA ILE A 119 0.04 -3.57 2.27
C ILE A 119 1.45 -3.99 2.65
N SER A 120 1.57 -5.15 3.27
CA SER A 120 2.85 -5.72 3.64
C SER A 120 3.14 -6.94 2.76
N PHE A 121 4.32 -6.96 2.18
CA PHE A 121 4.79 -8.06 1.34
C PHE A 121 5.84 -8.85 2.09
N LYS A 122 5.57 -10.14 2.30
CA LYS A 122 6.58 -11.04 2.84
C LYS A 122 7.46 -11.50 1.69
N VAL A 123 8.77 -11.34 1.86
CA VAL A 123 9.76 -11.63 0.81
C VAL A 123 10.69 -12.75 1.27
N ARG A 124 10.93 -13.70 0.39
CA ARG A 124 11.90 -14.76 0.60
C ARG A 124 12.70 -14.95 -0.68
N ASN A 125 14.02 -14.86 -0.56
CA ASN A 125 14.94 -14.95 -1.71
C ASN A 125 14.54 -13.98 -2.83
N GLY A 126 14.16 -12.76 -2.45
CA GLY A 126 13.80 -11.72 -3.39
C GLY A 126 12.45 -11.89 -4.07
N GLU A 127 11.65 -12.85 -3.65
CA GLU A 127 10.33 -13.09 -4.21
C GLU A 127 9.24 -12.84 -3.17
N VAL A 128 8.14 -12.25 -3.59
CA VAL A 128 6.98 -12.07 -2.72
C VAL A 128 6.30 -13.41 -2.55
N VAL A 129 6.20 -13.87 -1.29
CA VAL A 129 5.62 -15.17 -0.96
C VAL A 129 4.31 -15.05 -0.18
N ASN A 130 4.00 -13.87 0.35
CA ASN A 130 2.73 -13.62 1.02
C ASN A 130 2.42 -12.13 1.02
N VAL A 131 1.15 -11.81 1.17
CA VAL A 131 0.65 -10.43 1.22
C VAL A 131 -0.29 -10.32 2.41
N ILE A 132 -0.15 -9.23 3.16
CA ILE A 132 -0.98 -8.93 4.33
C ILE A 132 -1.52 -7.52 4.19
N TYR A 133 -2.82 -7.35 4.41
CA TYR A 133 -3.44 -6.03 4.49
C TYR A 133 -4.75 -6.04 5.29
#